data_e39fce0dcf23ac1fb3b05e17cfdbc9e8
#
_entry.id   e39fce0dcf23ac1fb3b05e17cfdbc9e8
#
_cell.length_a   1.000
_cell.length_b   1.000
_cell.length_c   1.000
_cell.angle_alpha   90.00
_cell.angle_beta   90.00
_cell.angle_gamma   90.00
#
_symmetry.space_group_name_H-M   'P 1'
#
loop_
_entity.id
_entity.type
_entity.pdbx_description
1 polymer ?
#
loop_
_entity_poly.entity_id
_entity_poly.type
_entity_poly.pdbx_seq_one_letter_code
_entity_poly.pdbx_strand_id
1 'polypeptide(L)'
;MVLNTGSPVSMSWVKKPKAILQSWFGGQEYGNALMEIIFGKTNPSGKLPTTFPIKIDDTPAYTSYPGQNSQMDYEEKLLIGYRWYEKKGIKPLFPFGHGLSYTNFNFESLKIEQKDENIYCRFNVSNIGKFDGKEIIQCYVANPN
;
A
#
# COMPACT_ATOMS: atom_id res chain seq x y z
N MET A 1 -0.91 16.04 -8.12
CA MET A 1 -1.80 16.31 -6.96
C MET A 1 -1.17 15.75 -5.73
N VAL A 2 -1.23 16.47 -4.61
CA VAL A 2 -0.74 16.00 -3.30
C VAL A 2 -1.94 15.80 -2.39
N LEU A 3 -1.99 14.65 -1.72
CA LEU A 3 -3.00 14.30 -0.73
C LEU A 3 -2.37 14.30 0.66
N ASN A 4 -2.87 15.16 1.51
CA ASN A 4 -2.51 15.22 2.93
C ASN A 4 -3.72 14.74 3.75
N THR A 5 -3.88 13.44 3.82
CA THR A 5 -5.01 12.78 4.50
C THR A 5 -4.50 11.66 5.39
N GLY A 6 -5.13 11.43 6.53
CA GLY A 6 -4.75 10.36 7.48
C GLY A 6 -5.33 8.99 7.14
N SER A 7 -6.20 8.90 6.13
CA SER A 7 -6.85 7.67 5.71
C SER A 7 -7.06 7.63 4.20
N PRO A 8 -7.37 6.47 3.63
CA PRO A 8 -7.82 6.37 2.25
C PRO A 8 -9.03 7.26 1.97
N VAL A 9 -9.08 7.82 0.77
CA VAL A 9 -10.19 8.66 0.30
C VAL A 9 -10.73 8.12 -1.01
N SER A 10 -12.02 8.33 -1.26
CA SER A 10 -12.62 8.03 -2.55
C SER A 10 -12.11 8.97 -3.63
N MET A 11 -11.70 8.43 -4.77
CA MET A 11 -11.04 9.18 -5.83
C MET A 11 -11.76 9.03 -7.18
N SER A 12 -13.01 9.48 -7.27
CA SER A 12 -13.73 9.52 -8.55
C SER A 12 -12.99 10.32 -9.63
N TRP A 13 -12.09 11.18 -9.22
CA TRP A 13 -11.26 12.06 -10.02
C TRP A 13 -9.86 11.48 -10.34
N VAL A 14 -9.54 10.24 -9.95
CA VAL A 14 -8.17 9.65 -10.02
C VAL A 14 -7.52 9.74 -11.40
N LYS A 15 -8.31 9.76 -12.48
CA LYS A 15 -7.81 9.86 -13.85
C LYS A 15 -7.48 11.28 -14.31
N LYS A 16 -7.83 12.31 -13.53
CA LYS A 16 -7.61 13.72 -13.92
C LYS A 16 -6.15 14.19 -13.72
N PRO A 17 -5.50 13.96 -12.55
CA PRO A 17 -4.13 14.39 -12.36
C PRO A 17 -3.13 13.47 -13.07
N LYS A 18 -2.00 14.03 -13.51
CA LYS A 18 -0.91 13.26 -14.13
C LYS A 18 -0.16 12.37 -13.12
N ALA A 19 -0.11 12.79 -11.86
CA ALA A 19 0.49 12.05 -10.76
C ALA A 19 -0.23 12.38 -9.46
N ILE A 20 -0.23 11.42 -8.53
CA ILE A 20 -0.78 11.57 -7.18
C ILE A 20 0.32 11.20 -6.19
N LEU A 21 0.55 12.06 -5.23
CA LEU A 21 1.43 11.82 -4.10
C LEU A 21 0.60 11.78 -2.82
N GLN A 22 0.55 10.62 -2.17
CA GLN A 22 -0.04 10.47 -0.84
C GLN A 22 1.04 10.77 0.19
N SER A 23 0.90 11.86 0.90
CA SER A 23 1.92 12.35 1.82
C SER A 23 1.57 12.20 3.29
N TRP A 24 0.38 11.70 3.58
CA TRP A 24 -0.13 11.52 4.95
C TRP A 24 -0.03 12.81 5.78
N PHE A 25 0.20 12.70 7.09
CA PHE A 25 0.46 13.84 7.96
C PHE A 25 1.95 14.06 8.09
N GLY A 26 2.44 15.15 7.52
CA GLY A 26 3.85 15.52 7.60
C GLY A 26 4.16 16.24 8.92
N GLY A 27 5.43 16.13 9.37
CA GLY A 27 5.98 16.89 10.47
C GLY A 27 6.55 18.25 10.04
N GLN A 28 7.49 18.77 10.83
CA GLN A 28 8.12 20.07 10.62
C GLN A 28 8.75 20.22 9.23
N GLU A 29 9.44 19.19 8.75
CA GLU A 29 10.16 19.18 7.46
C GLU A 29 9.29 18.74 6.27
N TYR A 30 7.97 18.70 6.43
CA TYR A 30 7.04 18.24 5.40
C TYR A 30 7.21 18.96 4.05
N GLY A 31 7.31 20.30 4.09
CA GLY A 31 7.47 21.11 2.88
C GLY A 31 8.76 20.80 2.15
N ASN A 32 9.87 20.68 2.87
CA ASN A 32 11.18 20.35 2.30
C ASN A 32 11.18 18.96 1.67
N ALA A 33 10.68 17.96 2.40
CA ALA A 33 10.59 16.58 1.90
C ALA A 33 9.71 16.46 0.64
N LEU A 34 8.56 17.17 0.65
CA LEU A 34 7.66 17.19 -0.50
C LEU A 34 8.33 17.80 -1.74
N MET A 35 9.03 18.91 -1.57
CA MET A 35 9.74 19.59 -2.67
C MET A 35 10.88 18.71 -3.23
N GLU A 36 11.63 18.02 -2.39
CA GLU A 36 12.67 17.10 -2.84
C GLU A 36 12.13 15.98 -3.73
N ILE A 37 10.98 15.40 -3.35
CA ILE A 37 10.31 14.40 -4.19
C ILE A 37 9.83 15.02 -5.51
N ILE A 38 9.09 16.14 -5.45
CA ILE A 38 8.50 16.75 -6.66
C ILE A 38 9.57 17.17 -7.68
N PHE A 39 10.71 17.70 -7.21
CA PHE A 39 11.80 18.11 -8.08
C PHE A 39 12.81 16.99 -8.37
N GLY A 40 12.54 15.75 -7.94
CA GLY A 40 13.37 14.60 -8.26
C GLY A 40 14.75 14.58 -7.57
N LYS A 41 14.93 15.37 -6.50
CA LYS A 41 16.17 15.32 -5.69
C LYS A 41 16.24 14.04 -4.86
N THR A 42 15.07 13.58 -4.41
CA THR A 42 14.90 12.33 -3.66
C THR A 42 13.91 11.44 -4.38
N ASN A 43 14.26 10.18 -4.57
CA ASN A 43 13.38 9.18 -5.17
C ASN A 43 12.39 8.66 -4.12
N PRO A 44 11.07 8.70 -4.37
CA PRO A 44 10.08 8.15 -3.44
C PRO A 44 10.27 6.64 -3.28
N SER A 45 10.28 6.17 -2.04
CA SER A 45 10.40 4.74 -1.70
C SER A 45 9.24 4.22 -0.87
N GLY A 46 8.35 5.12 -0.42
CA GLY A 46 7.20 4.76 0.39
C GLY A 46 6.18 3.91 -0.39
N LYS A 47 5.60 2.94 0.30
CA LYS A 47 4.48 2.13 -0.21
C LYS A 47 3.26 2.38 0.66
N LEU A 48 2.07 2.24 0.09
CA LEU A 48 0.83 2.43 0.81
C LEU A 48 0.68 1.40 1.95
N PRO A 49 0.52 1.84 3.21
CA PRO A 49 0.31 0.94 4.35
C PRO A 49 -1.15 0.50 4.50
N THR A 50 -1.98 0.83 3.53
CA THR A 50 -3.41 0.51 3.51
C THR A 50 -3.92 0.40 2.09
N THR A 51 -5.05 -0.29 1.92
CA THR A 51 -5.72 -0.45 0.63
C THR A 51 -6.65 0.74 0.36
N PHE A 52 -6.56 1.33 -0.82
CA PHE A 52 -7.48 2.37 -1.28
C PHE A 52 -8.61 1.72 -2.08
N PRO A 53 -9.86 1.86 -1.66
CA PRO A 53 -11.01 1.30 -2.37
C PRO A 53 -11.34 2.10 -3.64
N ILE A 54 -12.04 1.48 -4.59
CA ILE A 54 -12.66 2.21 -5.71
C ILE A 54 -13.84 3.03 -5.18
N LYS A 55 -14.65 2.43 -4.33
CA LYS A 55 -15.82 3.06 -3.67
C LYS A 55 -15.86 2.66 -2.20
N ILE A 56 -16.54 3.45 -1.40
CA ILE A 56 -16.62 3.23 0.05
C ILE A 56 -17.30 1.89 0.39
N ASP A 57 -18.26 1.47 -0.43
CA ASP A 57 -18.99 0.20 -0.28
C ASP A 57 -18.07 -1.03 -0.34
N ASP A 58 -16.88 -0.88 -0.91
CA ASP A 58 -15.90 -1.96 -1.01
C ASP A 58 -15.13 -2.19 0.31
N THR A 59 -15.32 -1.33 1.31
CA THR A 59 -14.59 -1.43 2.59
C THR A 59 -15.24 -2.44 3.54
N PRO A 60 -14.46 -3.15 4.36
CA PRO A 60 -14.99 -4.18 5.25
C PRO A 60 -16.01 -3.66 6.28
N ALA A 61 -15.83 -2.43 6.75
CA ALA A 61 -16.70 -1.84 7.77
C ALA A 61 -17.93 -1.11 7.22
N TYR A 62 -18.17 -1.12 5.90
CA TYR A 62 -19.22 -0.31 5.28
C TYR A 62 -20.62 -0.62 5.82
N THR A 63 -20.91 -1.89 6.05
CA THR A 63 -22.24 -2.33 6.53
C THR A 63 -22.42 -2.17 8.03
N SER A 64 -21.34 -2.17 8.80
CA SER A 64 -21.37 -2.13 10.27
C SER A 64 -21.11 -0.75 10.87
N TYR A 65 -20.47 0.17 10.13
CA TYR A 65 -20.17 1.53 10.61
C TYR A 65 -21.34 2.49 10.31
N PRO A 66 -21.74 3.37 11.23
CA PRO A 66 -21.17 3.68 12.56
C PRO A 66 -21.72 2.79 13.71
N GLY A 67 -22.40 1.72 13.42
CA GLY A 67 -23.07 0.86 14.37
C GLY A 67 -24.51 1.27 14.65
N GLN A 68 -25.21 0.47 15.46
CA GLN A 68 -26.59 0.69 15.89
C GLN A 68 -26.71 0.51 17.40
N ASN A 69 -27.57 1.29 18.06
CA ASN A 69 -27.80 1.19 19.50
C ASN A 69 -26.54 1.20 20.37
N SER A 70 -25.58 2.05 20.03
CA SER A 70 -24.26 2.13 20.70
C SER A 70 -23.42 0.85 20.62
N GLN A 71 -23.73 -0.04 19.70
CA GLN A 71 -22.97 -1.25 19.41
C GLN A 71 -22.45 -1.22 17.96
N MET A 72 -21.25 -1.73 17.77
CA MET A 72 -20.64 -1.91 16.47
C MET A 72 -20.04 -3.31 16.39
N ASP A 73 -20.51 -4.09 15.44
CA ASP A 73 -20.02 -5.44 15.21
C ASP A 73 -18.91 -5.42 14.15
N TYR A 74 -17.81 -6.10 14.48
CA TYR A 74 -16.70 -6.30 13.54
C TYR A 74 -16.93 -7.57 12.73
N GLU A 75 -17.89 -7.49 11.79
CA GLU A 75 -18.32 -8.64 10.98
C GLU A 75 -17.20 -9.21 10.11
N GLU A 76 -16.25 -8.37 9.72
CA GLU A 76 -15.07 -8.77 8.92
C GLU A 76 -14.09 -9.67 9.69
N LYS A 77 -14.12 -9.64 11.02
CA LYS A 77 -13.27 -10.47 11.90
C LYS A 77 -11.76 -10.32 11.54
N LEU A 78 -11.14 -11.39 11.06
CA LEU A 78 -9.73 -11.41 10.64
C LEU A 78 -9.51 -10.91 9.20
N LEU A 79 -10.59 -10.63 8.46
CA LEU A 79 -10.52 -10.15 7.08
C LEU A 79 -10.37 -8.63 7.03
N ILE A 80 -9.34 -8.09 7.66
CA ILE A 80 -9.03 -6.67 7.66
C ILE A 80 -8.07 -6.30 6.53
N GLY A 81 -8.14 -5.04 6.06
CA GLY A 81 -7.26 -4.49 5.03
C GLY A 81 -7.28 -5.33 3.75
N TYR A 82 -6.10 -5.63 3.19
CA TYR A 82 -5.96 -6.36 1.93
C TYR A 82 -6.59 -7.76 1.95
N ARG A 83 -6.66 -8.43 3.11
CA ARG A 83 -7.27 -9.77 3.26
C ARG A 83 -8.75 -9.78 2.89
N TRP A 84 -9.47 -8.69 3.19
CA TRP A 84 -10.87 -8.53 2.80
C TRP A 84 -11.01 -8.53 1.28
N TYR A 85 -10.21 -7.69 0.61
CA TYR A 85 -10.26 -7.54 -0.84
C TYR A 85 -9.93 -8.85 -1.55
N GLU A 86 -8.90 -9.56 -1.09
CA GLU A 86 -8.53 -10.87 -1.64
C GLU A 86 -9.62 -11.91 -1.43
N LYS A 87 -10.12 -12.06 -0.20
CA LYS A 87 -11.17 -13.05 0.12
C LYS A 87 -12.46 -12.80 -0.63
N LYS A 88 -12.82 -11.56 -0.85
CA LYS A 88 -14.05 -11.16 -1.56
C LYS A 88 -13.86 -11.02 -3.08
N GLY A 89 -12.65 -11.13 -3.58
CA GLY A 89 -12.34 -10.92 -5.00
C GLY A 89 -12.59 -9.48 -5.47
N ILE A 90 -12.50 -8.50 -4.56
CA ILE A 90 -12.73 -7.08 -4.85
C ILE A 90 -11.43 -6.45 -5.33
N LYS A 91 -11.44 -5.87 -6.54
CA LYS A 91 -10.29 -5.14 -7.04
C LYS A 91 -10.21 -3.75 -6.41
N PRO A 92 -9.14 -3.42 -5.66
CA PRO A 92 -8.97 -2.08 -5.11
C PRO A 92 -8.52 -1.07 -6.17
N LEU A 93 -8.64 0.22 -5.87
CA LEU A 93 -8.06 1.30 -6.66
C LEU A 93 -6.53 1.26 -6.59
N PHE A 94 -6.00 1.23 -5.36
CA PHE A 94 -4.58 0.99 -5.08
C PHE A 94 -4.47 -0.05 -3.95
N PRO A 95 -3.80 -1.18 -4.20
CA PRO A 95 -3.64 -2.20 -3.16
C PRO A 95 -2.68 -1.76 -2.06
N PHE A 96 -2.77 -2.39 -0.91
CA PHE A 96 -1.72 -2.34 0.12
C PHE A 96 -0.36 -2.62 -0.53
N GLY A 97 0.65 -1.84 -0.15
CA GLY A 97 1.99 -1.98 -0.71
C GLY A 97 2.20 -1.31 -2.07
N HIS A 98 1.20 -0.67 -2.65
CA HIS A 98 1.36 0.08 -3.90
C HIS A 98 2.23 1.32 -3.69
N GLY A 99 3.10 1.58 -4.65
CA GLY A 99 3.91 2.81 -4.71
C GLY A 99 4.87 2.76 -5.89
N LEU A 100 4.94 3.85 -6.63
CA LEU A 100 5.83 4.02 -7.77
C LEU A 100 7.17 4.59 -7.32
N SER A 101 8.20 4.36 -8.13
CA SER A 101 9.55 4.88 -7.97
C SER A 101 9.99 5.59 -9.25
N TYR A 102 10.97 6.48 -9.16
CA TYR A 102 11.62 7.08 -10.34
C TYR A 102 12.65 6.15 -10.99
N THR A 103 12.90 4.99 -10.38
CA THR A 103 13.73 3.92 -10.92
C THR A 103 12.96 2.61 -10.97
N ASN A 104 13.57 1.57 -11.54
CA ASN A 104 12.96 0.24 -11.61
C ASN A 104 13.86 -0.77 -10.90
N PHE A 105 13.21 -1.70 -10.22
CA PHE A 105 13.88 -2.80 -9.55
C PHE A 105 13.51 -4.13 -10.21
N ASN A 106 14.51 -4.98 -10.36
CA ASN A 106 14.32 -6.35 -10.81
C ASN A 106 14.51 -7.32 -9.64
N PHE A 107 13.62 -8.31 -9.55
CA PHE A 107 13.62 -9.32 -8.50
C PHE A 107 13.89 -10.68 -9.15
N GLU A 108 14.93 -11.35 -8.72
CA GLU A 108 15.38 -12.60 -9.32
C GLU A 108 15.75 -13.65 -8.28
N SER A 109 15.83 -14.89 -8.73
CA SER A 109 16.42 -16.00 -7.98
C SER A 109 15.75 -16.27 -6.62
N LEU A 110 14.42 -16.14 -6.55
CA LEU A 110 13.70 -16.48 -5.32
C LEU A 110 13.95 -17.96 -4.96
N LYS A 111 14.48 -18.17 -3.75
CA LYS A 111 14.63 -19.49 -3.12
C LYS A 111 13.93 -19.46 -1.78
N ILE A 112 13.13 -20.47 -1.54
CA ILE A 112 12.42 -20.66 -0.27
C ILE A 112 12.94 -21.96 0.34
N GLU A 113 13.43 -21.90 1.56
CA GLU A 113 13.93 -23.05 2.32
C GLU A 113 13.25 -23.07 3.68
N GLN A 114 12.76 -24.21 4.09
CA GLN A 114 12.30 -24.42 5.45
C GLN A 114 13.40 -25.11 6.26
N LYS A 115 13.75 -24.52 7.39
CA LYS A 115 14.67 -25.13 8.38
C LYS A 115 14.03 -25.00 9.74
N ASP A 116 13.77 -26.14 10.36
CA ASP A 116 13.06 -26.24 11.62
C ASP A 116 11.69 -25.54 11.52
N GLU A 117 11.40 -24.60 12.39
CA GLU A 117 10.17 -23.81 12.41
C GLU A 117 10.25 -22.52 11.57
N ASN A 118 11.39 -22.27 10.91
CA ASN A 118 11.64 -21.03 10.18
C ASN A 118 11.56 -21.23 8.67
N ILE A 119 11.02 -20.23 7.98
CA ILE A 119 11.01 -20.14 6.51
C ILE A 119 11.99 -19.05 6.10
N TYR A 120 12.95 -19.43 5.29
CA TYR A 120 13.96 -18.54 4.73
C TYR A 120 13.65 -18.23 3.29
N CYS A 121 13.47 -16.92 2.99
CA CYS A 121 13.32 -16.42 1.63
C CYS A 121 14.59 -15.68 1.23
N ARG A 122 15.23 -16.13 0.16
CA ARG A 122 16.40 -15.47 -0.43
C ARG A 122 16.10 -15.08 -1.86
N PHE A 123 16.48 -13.89 -2.24
CA PHE A 123 16.31 -13.37 -3.60
C PHE A 123 17.31 -12.26 -3.86
N ASN A 124 17.52 -11.95 -5.13
CA ASN A 124 18.33 -10.83 -5.57
C ASN A 124 17.42 -9.67 -5.94
N VAL A 125 17.82 -8.46 -5.54
CA VAL A 125 17.17 -7.21 -5.95
C VAL A 125 18.21 -6.34 -6.63
N SER A 126 17.95 -5.96 -7.86
CA SER A 126 18.83 -5.11 -8.67
C SER A 126 18.10 -3.84 -9.08
N ASN A 127 18.71 -2.69 -8.86
CA ASN A 127 18.23 -1.45 -9.45
C ASN A 127 18.69 -1.41 -10.92
N ILE A 128 17.74 -1.47 -11.84
CA ILE A 128 17.98 -1.48 -13.28
C ILE A 128 17.67 -0.14 -13.96
N GLY A 129 17.30 0.87 -13.18
CA GLY A 129 17.04 2.22 -13.68
C GLY A 129 18.20 3.18 -13.48
N LYS A 130 17.94 4.48 -13.66
CA LYS A 130 18.97 5.53 -13.69
C LYS A 130 19.11 6.30 -12.37
N PHE A 131 18.18 6.12 -11.45
CA PHE A 131 18.15 6.87 -10.19
C PHE A 131 18.41 5.92 -9.03
N ASP A 132 19.13 6.38 -8.04
CA ASP A 132 19.23 5.68 -6.76
C ASP A 132 17.86 5.56 -6.12
N GLY A 133 17.61 4.46 -5.41
CA GLY A 133 16.32 4.23 -4.81
C GLY A 133 16.34 3.15 -3.75
N LYS A 134 15.25 3.10 -3.00
CA LYS A 134 14.97 2.07 -2.00
C LYS A 134 13.70 1.34 -2.40
N GLU A 135 13.64 0.02 -2.18
CA GLU A 135 12.44 -0.78 -2.43
C GLU A 135 12.01 -1.48 -1.15
N ILE A 136 10.70 -1.64 -0.98
CA ILE A 136 10.11 -2.35 0.14
C ILE A 136 9.67 -3.73 -0.32
N ILE A 137 10.27 -4.74 0.28
CA ILE A 137 9.96 -6.13 -0.01
C ILE A 137 8.83 -6.60 0.91
N GLN A 138 7.80 -7.18 0.31
CA GLN A 138 6.66 -7.73 1.01
C GLN A 138 6.60 -9.24 0.77
N CYS A 139 6.67 -10.03 1.85
CA CYS A 139 6.52 -11.47 1.81
C CYS A 139 5.14 -11.85 2.38
N TYR A 140 4.36 -12.54 1.58
CA TYR A 140 3.03 -13.01 1.97
C TYR A 140 3.04 -14.53 2.13
N VAL A 141 2.46 -15.00 3.23
CA VAL A 141 2.27 -16.42 3.49
C VAL A 141 0.77 -16.71 3.47
N ALA A 142 0.35 -17.60 2.59
CA ALA A 142 -1.03 -18.06 2.53
C ALA A 142 -1.15 -19.44 3.20
N ASN A 143 -2.21 -19.64 3.98
CA ASN A 143 -2.60 -20.97 4.41
C ASN A 143 -3.41 -21.62 3.27
N PRO A 144 -3.02 -22.77 2.74
CA PRO A 144 -3.74 -23.45 1.66
C PRO A 144 -5.10 -24.04 2.05
N ASN A 145 -5.48 -24.02 3.36
CA ASN A 145 -6.73 -24.58 3.87
C ASN A 145 -7.83 -23.52 4.01
#